data_05d13a6e4753e6b145acbbc0af9f95b4
#
_entry.id   05d13a6e4753e6b145acbbc0af9f95b4
#
_cell.length_a   1.000
_cell.length_b   1.000
_cell.length_c   1.000
_cell.angle_alpha   90.00
_cell.angle_beta   90.00
_cell.angle_gamma   90.00
#
_symmetry.space_group_name_H-M   'P 1'
#
loop_
_entity.id
_entity.type
_entity.pdbx_description
1 polymer ?
#
loop_
_entity_poly.entity_id
_entity_poly.type
_entity_poly.pdbx_seq_one_letter_code
_entity_poly.pdbx_strand_id
1 'polypeptide(L)'
;MATFDIKKIKMDAEKDYEQTWLETAEKIVKYGKLLNLTDKRRPHALFDLIIKVRQTLLEMGFEEVILPTIIEQSEVFNQYGPEASVILDRIFFLAGLDRPDIGLSDRRKQEIQKIIPRFKNFKGLQDIFRRYKKGKIESDNFVETMTRELNIEESQATALISHFKELRDLKPVPTSMTLRSHLSAGWFSMLPEIFKRESLPIQLFSVGPKFRREQQLDPTHLYDSWTASLVVVAEEMSMEDGKRLVRQILGRLGFENVKLAMKEATSKYYAPRTEFEVFVRHLKMGEYVEVGDAGFYSPVPLSKYGIPYQVFNFGMGLERLLMVTTGETDIRALVYPYLYKPTILSDDQLAGMLKFVKGPKSNVGKGIVQAILRAAEQHADEPSPCEFEAFDGRLSGRRVKVKVVEPEHRTKLIGPAGFNTIYVHDGNFIGVPPKGWEEDKFLNTVREWGVSTGIRYMDAFAAQAAYEIEQAAKHRKRKVM
;
A
#
# COMPACT_ATOMS: atom_id res chain seq x y z
N MET A 1 -8.17 23.68 -1.43
CA MET A 1 -7.83 22.50 -0.61
C MET A 1 -6.63 22.85 0.24
N ALA A 2 -6.67 22.52 1.54
CA ALA A 2 -5.48 22.67 2.37
C ALA A 2 -4.55 21.50 2.02
N THR A 3 -3.50 21.79 1.27
CA THR A 3 -2.43 20.84 0.97
C THR A 3 -1.24 21.17 1.83
N PHE A 4 -0.59 20.16 2.36
CA PHE A 4 0.65 20.34 3.12
C PHE A 4 1.80 20.75 2.19
N ASP A 5 2.65 21.65 2.64
CA ASP A 5 3.95 21.91 2.00
C ASP A 5 4.93 20.79 2.40
N ILE A 6 4.91 19.70 1.63
CA ILE A 6 5.67 18.49 1.94
C ILE A 6 7.19 18.76 1.99
N LYS A 7 7.70 19.60 1.07
CA LYS A 7 9.14 19.94 1.03
C LYS A 7 9.58 20.67 2.28
N LYS A 8 8.80 21.68 2.69
CA LYS A 8 9.08 22.46 3.89
C LYS A 8 9.00 21.59 5.14
N ILE A 9 7.92 20.80 5.30
CA ILE A 9 7.73 19.93 6.47
C ILE A 9 8.88 18.91 6.57
N LYS A 10 9.32 18.31 5.46
CA LYS A 10 10.44 17.38 5.46
C LYS A 10 11.73 18.03 5.94
N MET A 11 12.07 19.23 5.41
CA MET A 11 13.27 19.96 5.80
C MET A 11 13.25 20.40 7.25
N ASP A 12 12.09 20.82 7.75
CA ASP A 12 11.95 21.27 9.14
C ASP A 12 12.05 20.07 10.10
N ALA A 13 11.42 18.93 9.77
CA ALA A 13 11.49 17.69 10.56
C ALA A 13 12.90 17.07 10.59
N GLU A 14 13.71 17.23 9.55
CA GLU A 14 15.12 16.81 9.56
C GLU A 14 15.96 17.63 10.55
N LYS A 15 15.57 18.89 10.85
CA LYS A 15 16.25 19.76 11.80
C LYS A 15 15.75 19.55 13.22
N ASP A 16 14.43 19.53 13.41
CA ASP A 16 13.76 19.33 14.68
C ASP A 16 12.43 18.63 14.44
N TYR A 17 12.44 17.32 14.63
CA TYR A 17 11.25 16.48 14.41
C TYR A 17 10.12 16.83 15.38
N GLU A 18 10.42 16.94 16.67
CA GLU A 18 9.42 17.14 17.73
C GLU A 18 8.69 18.48 17.57
N GLN A 19 9.44 19.56 17.37
CA GLN A 19 8.85 20.88 17.14
C GLN A 19 8.01 20.90 15.86
N THR A 20 8.50 20.29 14.78
CA THR A 20 7.78 20.24 13.52
C THR A 20 6.49 19.41 13.65
N TRP A 21 6.55 18.29 14.38
CA TRP A 21 5.38 17.45 14.65
C TRP A 21 4.30 18.24 15.40
N LEU A 22 4.65 18.94 16.47
CA LEU A 22 3.73 19.81 17.22
C LEU A 22 3.11 20.91 16.35
N GLU A 23 3.92 21.61 15.56
CA GLU A 23 3.45 22.68 14.67
C GLU A 23 2.55 22.19 13.55
N THR A 24 2.76 20.95 13.06
CA THR A 24 1.91 20.37 12.02
C THR A 24 0.52 19.99 12.51
N ALA A 25 0.32 19.77 13.81
CA ALA A 25 -0.99 19.49 14.40
C ALA A 25 -2.00 20.63 14.13
N GLU A 26 -1.55 21.87 14.10
CA GLU A 26 -2.40 23.05 13.80
C GLU A 26 -2.90 23.07 12.35
N LYS A 27 -2.19 22.38 11.43
CA LYS A 27 -2.56 22.30 10.01
C LYS A 27 -3.67 21.29 9.76
N ILE A 28 -4.00 20.45 10.72
CA ILE A 28 -5.11 19.50 10.62
C ILE A 28 -6.40 20.26 10.87
N VAL A 29 -7.31 20.19 9.89
CA VAL A 29 -8.63 20.83 9.98
C VAL A 29 -9.46 20.11 11.04
N LYS A 30 -9.67 20.76 12.19
CA LYS A 30 -10.42 20.21 13.33
C LYS A 30 -11.94 20.22 13.09
N TYR A 31 -12.42 21.14 12.24
CA TYR A 31 -13.82 21.30 11.91
C TYR A 31 -13.98 21.37 10.40
N GLY A 32 -14.72 20.46 9.83
CA GLY A 32 -14.97 20.41 8.40
C GLY A 32 -16.37 19.92 8.09
N LYS A 33 -16.73 19.96 6.81
CA LYS A 33 -17.95 19.31 6.32
C LYS A 33 -17.77 17.80 6.46
N LEU A 34 -18.88 17.08 6.69
CA LEU A 34 -18.89 15.61 6.65
C LEU A 34 -18.25 15.14 5.34
N LEU A 35 -17.38 14.14 5.47
CA LEU A 35 -16.73 13.53 4.33
C LEU A 35 -17.76 12.74 3.52
N ASN A 36 -17.98 13.15 2.28
CA ASN A 36 -18.78 12.35 1.34
C ASN A 36 -17.87 11.24 0.79
N LEU A 37 -18.08 10.02 1.28
CA LEU A 37 -17.39 8.85 0.76
C LEU A 37 -18.00 8.44 -0.58
N THR A 38 -17.15 8.20 -1.56
CA THR A 38 -17.59 7.65 -2.85
C THR A 38 -17.69 6.13 -2.73
N ASP A 39 -18.78 5.56 -3.23
CA ASP A 39 -18.97 4.10 -3.28
C ASP A 39 -18.11 3.49 -4.40
N LYS A 40 -16.85 3.21 -4.09
CA LYS A 40 -15.89 2.55 -4.98
C LYS A 40 -15.52 1.18 -4.43
N ARG A 41 -16.45 0.23 -4.55
CA ARG A 41 -16.21 -1.16 -4.14
C ARG A 41 -15.30 -1.86 -5.14
N ARG A 42 -14.10 -2.20 -4.71
CA ARG A 42 -13.17 -3.01 -5.49
C ARG A 42 -12.53 -4.02 -4.55
N PRO A 43 -13.04 -5.25 -4.50
CA PRO A 43 -12.39 -6.31 -3.73
C PRO A 43 -11.03 -6.61 -4.35
N HIS A 44 -10.12 -7.13 -3.53
CA HIS A 44 -8.83 -7.58 -4.02
C HIS A 44 -9.00 -9.01 -4.56
N ALA A 45 -8.59 -9.27 -5.80
CA ALA A 45 -8.82 -10.54 -6.49
C ALA A 45 -8.25 -11.77 -5.73
N LEU A 46 -7.15 -11.59 -5.00
CA LEU A 46 -6.59 -12.65 -4.16
C LEU A 46 -7.54 -13.03 -3.01
N PHE A 47 -8.20 -12.06 -2.38
CA PHE A 47 -9.15 -12.34 -1.31
C PHE A 47 -10.44 -12.99 -1.83
N ASP A 48 -10.89 -12.63 -3.04
CA ASP A 48 -12.01 -13.32 -3.68
C ASP A 48 -11.67 -14.81 -3.94
N LEU A 49 -10.45 -15.09 -4.40
CA LEU A 49 -9.98 -16.47 -4.55
C LEU A 49 -9.87 -17.19 -3.21
N ILE A 50 -9.34 -16.53 -2.17
CA ILE A 50 -9.27 -17.09 -0.81
C ILE A 50 -10.65 -17.50 -0.31
N ILE A 51 -11.65 -16.63 -0.46
CA ILE A 51 -13.04 -16.93 -0.06
C ILE A 51 -13.56 -18.15 -0.82
N LYS A 52 -13.35 -18.21 -2.14
CA LYS A 52 -13.77 -19.33 -2.97
C LYS A 52 -13.11 -20.64 -2.54
N VAL A 53 -11.80 -20.64 -2.29
CA VAL A 53 -11.06 -21.83 -1.81
C VAL A 53 -11.58 -22.30 -0.47
N ARG A 54 -11.78 -21.40 0.49
CA ARG A 54 -12.33 -21.73 1.80
C ARG A 54 -13.72 -22.36 1.70
N GLN A 55 -14.61 -21.74 0.93
CA GLN A 55 -15.96 -22.28 0.72
C GLN A 55 -15.93 -23.66 0.08
N THR A 56 -15.09 -23.84 -0.95
CA THR A 56 -14.94 -25.14 -1.64
C THR A 56 -14.50 -26.24 -0.67
N LEU A 57 -13.51 -25.97 0.18
CA LEU A 57 -13.00 -26.97 1.13
C LEU A 57 -14.02 -27.27 2.24
N LEU A 58 -14.71 -26.27 2.76
CA LEU A 58 -15.81 -26.46 3.72
C LEU A 58 -16.94 -27.32 3.14
N GLU A 59 -17.37 -27.05 1.89
CA GLU A 59 -18.38 -27.84 1.17
C GLU A 59 -17.93 -29.28 0.89
N MET A 60 -16.62 -29.52 0.87
CA MET A 60 -16.04 -30.87 0.74
C MET A 60 -15.88 -31.58 2.09
N GLY A 61 -16.31 -30.98 3.19
CA GLY A 61 -16.28 -31.57 4.53
C GLY A 61 -14.96 -31.39 5.29
N PHE A 62 -14.10 -30.46 4.85
CA PHE A 62 -12.91 -30.10 5.60
C PHE A 62 -13.23 -29.09 6.70
N GLU A 63 -12.62 -29.24 7.87
CA GLU A 63 -12.67 -28.26 8.94
C GLU A 63 -11.53 -27.26 8.82
N GLU A 64 -11.82 -25.97 9.06
CA GLU A 64 -10.83 -24.89 8.98
C GLU A 64 -10.12 -24.69 10.30
N VAL A 65 -8.79 -24.65 10.26
CA VAL A 65 -7.95 -24.33 11.42
C VAL A 65 -6.92 -23.23 11.08
N ILE A 66 -6.46 -22.53 12.11
CA ILE A 66 -5.39 -21.54 11.99
C ILE A 66 -4.08 -22.14 12.49
N LEU A 67 -3.07 -22.19 11.62
CA LEU A 67 -1.74 -22.67 11.96
C LEU A 67 -0.82 -21.52 12.38
N PRO A 68 0.10 -21.73 13.34
CA PRO A 68 1.05 -20.73 13.80
C PRO A 68 1.88 -20.12 12.66
N THR A 69 2.05 -18.80 12.67
CA THR A 69 2.88 -18.07 11.69
C THR A 69 4.34 -18.02 12.14
N ILE A 70 4.56 -17.90 13.45
CA ILE A 70 5.89 -17.90 14.06
C ILE A 70 6.14 -19.28 14.64
N ILE A 71 7.27 -19.89 14.27
CA ILE A 71 7.67 -21.23 14.68
C ILE A 71 9.12 -21.22 15.14
N GLU A 72 9.48 -22.17 15.99
CA GLU A 72 10.87 -22.40 16.39
C GLU A 72 11.68 -23.02 15.22
N GLN A 73 12.94 -22.64 15.09
CA GLN A 73 13.82 -23.25 14.09
C GLN A 73 13.98 -24.78 14.27
N SER A 74 13.80 -25.29 15.47
CA SER A 74 13.81 -26.73 15.78
C SER A 74 12.74 -27.51 15.01
N GLU A 75 11.59 -26.87 14.69
CA GLU A 75 10.55 -27.47 13.88
C GLU A 75 11.04 -27.79 12.47
N VAL A 76 11.93 -26.96 11.90
CA VAL A 76 12.53 -27.21 10.58
C VAL A 76 13.45 -28.42 10.65
N PHE A 77 14.28 -28.54 11.71
CA PHE A 77 15.12 -29.72 11.91
C PHE A 77 14.31 -30.99 12.13
N ASN A 78 13.20 -30.90 12.84
CA ASN A 78 12.30 -32.04 13.06
C ASN A 78 11.71 -32.57 11.75
N GLN A 79 11.37 -31.69 10.81
CA GLN A 79 10.70 -32.03 9.56
C GLN A 79 11.70 -32.44 8.46
N TYR A 80 12.79 -31.70 8.31
CA TYR A 80 13.73 -31.87 7.20
C TYR A 80 15.01 -32.67 7.56
N GLY A 81 15.24 -32.90 8.85
CA GLY A 81 16.46 -33.59 9.30
C GLY A 81 17.74 -32.93 8.78
N PRO A 82 18.67 -33.67 8.14
CA PRO A 82 19.94 -33.10 7.67
C PRO A 82 19.82 -31.97 6.65
N GLU A 83 18.71 -31.87 5.90
CA GLU A 83 18.49 -30.80 4.93
C GLU A 83 18.08 -29.49 5.59
N ALA A 84 17.73 -29.49 6.87
CA ALA A 84 17.25 -28.31 7.57
C ALA A 84 18.18 -27.10 7.46
N SER A 85 19.50 -27.31 7.51
CA SER A 85 20.47 -26.21 7.40
C SER A 85 20.39 -25.45 6.07
N VAL A 86 20.08 -26.14 4.98
CA VAL A 86 19.90 -25.52 3.65
C VAL A 86 18.51 -24.85 3.56
N ILE A 87 17.50 -25.49 4.14
CA ILE A 87 16.15 -24.93 4.18
C ILE A 87 16.11 -23.63 5.01
N LEU A 88 16.86 -23.58 6.12
CA LEU A 88 16.95 -22.39 6.98
C LEU A 88 17.53 -21.16 6.26
N ASP A 89 18.31 -21.32 5.19
CA ASP A 89 18.77 -20.18 4.37
C ASP A 89 17.62 -19.40 3.73
N ARG A 90 16.50 -20.07 3.46
CA ARG A 90 15.29 -19.46 2.88
C ARG A 90 14.30 -18.92 3.91
N ILE A 91 14.66 -18.94 5.19
CA ILE A 91 13.74 -18.60 6.28
C ILE A 91 14.11 -17.23 6.88
N PHE A 92 13.11 -16.45 7.21
CA PHE A 92 13.28 -15.21 7.98
C PHE A 92 13.39 -15.55 9.47
N PHE A 93 14.52 -15.24 10.08
CA PHE A 93 14.67 -15.25 11.52
C PHE A 93 14.15 -13.97 12.13
N LEU A 94 13.49 -14.06 13.27
CA LEU A 94 13.03 -12.91 14.02
C LEU A 94 14.15 -12.44 14.94
N ALA A 95 14.30 -11.13 15.04
CA ALA A 95 15.23 -10.50 15.95
C ALA A 95 14.49 -9.59 16.90
N GLY A 96 14.92 -9.53 18.16
CA GLY A 96 14.44 -8.59 19.15
C GLY A 96 15.45 -7.49 19.41
N LEU A 97 15.01 -6.43 20.06
CA LEU A 97 15.90 -5.43 20.65
C LEU A 97 15.98 -5.71 22.14
N ASP A 98 17.17 -6.04 22.64
CA ASP A 98 17.36 -6.24 24.06
C ASP A 98 17.15 -4.95 24.84
N ARG A 99 16.32 -5.01 25.86
CA ARG A 99 16.10 -3.87 26.75
C ARG A 99 17.35 -3.57 27.56
N PRO A 100 17.94 -2.39 27.43
CA PRO A 100 19.23 -2.07 28.04
C PRO A 100 19.14 -1.94 29.55
N ASP A 101 20.25 -2.15 30.24
CA ASP A 101 20.42 -1.78 31.63
C ASP A 101 21.05 -0.37 31.68
N ILE A 102 20.29 0.58 32.18
CA ILE A 102 20.67 2.00 32.19
C ILE A 102 20.90 2.44 33.64
N GLY A 103 22.16 2.72 33.97
CA GLY A 103 22.53 3.30 35.26
C GLY A 103 22.66 4.82 35.19
N LEU A 104 22.32 5.50 36.28
CA LEU A 104 22.44 6.95 36.41
C LEU A 104 23.65 7.33 37.26
N SER A 105 24.81 7.50 36.60
CA SER A 105 26.00 8.08 37.24
C SER A 105 25.80 9.60 37.49
N ASP A 106 26.64 10.21 38.36
CA ASP A 106 26.52 11.65 38.64
C ASP A 106 26.76 12.51 37.41
N ARG A 107 27.63 12.07 36.50
CA ARG A 107 27.80 12.73 35.19
C ARG A 107 26.48 12.71 34.39
N ARG A 108 25.82 11.57 34.31
CA ARG A 108 24.52 11.43 33.60
C ARG A 108 23.43 12.25 34.25
N LYS A 109 23.39 12.36 35.56
CA LYS A 109 22.46 13.25 36.28
C LYS A 109 22.66 14.71 35.87
N GLN A 110 23.91 15.15 35.73
CA GLN A 110 24.22 16.51 35.24
C GLN A 110 23.78 16.69 33.77
N GLU A 111 23.98 15.69 32.92
CA GLU A 111 23.55 15.76 31.54
C GLU A 111 22.01 15.78 31.42
N ILE A 112 21.27 15.02 32.23
CA ILE A 112 19.82 15.09 32.33
C ILE A 112 19.36 16.49 32.76
N GLN A 113 20.03 17.12 33.70
CA GLN A 113 19.70 18.48 34.16
C GLN A 113 19.98 19.57 33.11
N LYS A 114 20.81 19.30 32.10
CA LYS A 114 20.95 20.17 30.92
C LYS A 114 19.72 20.09 29.99
N ILE A 115 19.12 18.93 29.92
CA ILE A 115 17.90 18.70 29.10
C ILE A 115 16.66 19.18 29.83
N ILE A 116 16.55 18.84 31.13
CA ILE A 116 15.43 19.23 32.00
C ILE A 116 15.99 20.03 33.20
N PRO A 117 16.05 21.34 33.10
CA PRO A 117 16.53 22.19 34.21
C PRO A 117 15.73 21.93 35.51
N ARG A 118 16.44 21.79 36.64
CA ARG A 118 15.86 21.49 37.96
C ARG A 118 15.25 20.08 38.14
N PHE A 119 15.48 19.14 37.23
CA PHE A 119 15.07 17.78 37.44
C PHE A 119 15.72 17.15 38.69
N LYS A 120 14.92 16.54 39.57
CA LYS A 120 15.39 15.97 40.85
C LYS A 120 15.01 14.51 41.05
N ASN A 121 14.01 13.99 40.30
CA ASN A 121 13.47 12.64 40.53
C ASN A 121 14.32 11.54 39.84
N PHE A 122 15.64 11.53 40.07
CA PHE A 122 16.55 10.51 39.53
C PHE A 122 16.24 9.10 40.01
N LYS A 123 15.69 8.98 41.25
CA LYS A 123 15.31 7.68 41.79
C LYS A 123 14.11 7.09 41.01
N GLY A 124 13.11 7.92 40.71
CA GLY A 124 11.98 7.52 39.88
C GLY A 124 12.40 7.14 38.46
N LEU A 125 13.28 7.94 37.81
CA LEU A 125 13.81 7.63 36.49
C LEU A 125 14.58 6.30 36.47
N GLN A 126 15.42 6.05 37.46
CA GLN A 126 16.16 4.78 37.61
C GLN A 126 15.21 3.59 37.81
N ASP A 127 14.11 3.77 38.55
CA ASP A 127 13.13 2.73 38.76
C ASP A 127 12.36 2.43 37.45
N ILE A 128 12.01 3.45 36.68
CA ILE A 128 11.38 3.27 35.35
C ILE A 128 12.29 2.44 34.42
N PHE A 129 13.59 2.78 34.34
CA PHE A 129 14.53 2.00 33.54
C PHE A 129 14.66 0.56 33.99
N ARG A 130 14.67 0.29 35.31
CA ARG A 130 14.71 -1.07 35.86
C ARG A 130 13.44 -1.86 35.55
N ARG A 131 12.26 -1.22 35.66
CA ARG A 131 10.98 -1.85 35.31
C ARG A 131 10.89 -2.11 33.82
N TYR A 132 11.37 -1.19 32.97
CA TYR A 132 11.46 -1.38 31.54
C TYR A 132 12.38 -2.56 31.20
N LYS A 133 13.59 -2.61 31.75
CA LYS A 133 14.52 -3.76 31.60
C LYS A 133 13.87 -5.09 31.97
N LYS A 134 13.08 -5.11 33.04
CA LYS A 134 12.38 -6.32 33.51
C LYS A 134 11.09 -6.67 32.77
N GLY A 135 10.74 -5.95 31.71
CA GLY A 135 9.51 -6.19 30.97
C GLY A 135 8.22 -5.78 31.68
N LYS A 136 8.31 -4.99 32.77
CA LYS A 136 7.13 -4.51 33.51
C LYS A 136 6.50 -3.25 32.95
N ILE A 137 7.15 -2.61 32.00
CA ILE A 137 6.67 -1.47 31.23
C ILE A 137 6.73 -1.88 29.76
N GLU A 138 5.60 -1.84 29.08
CA GLU A 138 5.55 -2.07 27.62
C GLU A 138 6.18 -0.88 26.87
N SER A 139 6.78 -1.16 25.72
CA SER A 139 7.46 -0.14 24.92
C SER A 139 6.54 1.01 24.53
N ASP A 140 5.30 0.71 24.19
CA ASP A 140 4.28 1.70 23.79
C ASP A 140 3.91 2.65 24.94
N ASN A 141 4.04 2.18 26.19
CA ASN A 141 3.70 2.94 27.38
C ASN A 141 4.92 3.62 28.03
N PHE A 142 6.10 3.54 27.40
CA PHE A 142 7.34 3.99 28.03
C PHE A 142 7.37 5.51 28.20
N VAL A 143 7.05 6.27 27.14
CA VAL A 143 6.98 7.74 27.16
C VAL A 143 5.88 8.21 28.14
N GLU A 144 4.68 7.63 28.06
CA GLU A 144 3.57 7.96 28.96
C GLU A 144 3.94 7.70 30.43
N THR A 145 4.62 6.58 30.72
CA THR A 145 5.07 6.27 32.07
C THR A 145 6.08 7.31 32.58
N MET A 146 7.00 7.75 31.73
CA MET A 146 7.96 8.79 32.08
C MET A 146 7.27 10.13 32.37
N THR A 147 6.37 10.56 31.50
CA THR A 147 5.63 11.83 31.68
C THR A 147 4.82 11.81 32.97
N ARG A 148 4.06 10.77 33.20
CA ARG A 148 3.18 10.66 34.36
C ARG A 148 3.94 10.52 35.67
N GLU A 149 4.91 9.61 35.77
CA GLU A 149 5.58 9.30 37.03
C GLU A 149 6.70 10.28 37.39
N LEU A 150 7.31 10.92 36.40
CA LEU A 150 8.33 11.94 36.64
C LEU A 150 7.78 13.35 36.65
N ASN A 151 6.52 13.55 36.26
CA ASN A 151 5.88 14.84 36.07
C ASN A 151 6.70 15.76 35.15
N ILE A 152 7.01 15.24 33.97
CA ILE A 152 7.73 15.94 32.89
C ILE A 152 6.85 15.98 31.64
N GLU A 153 7.17 16.87 30.72
CA GLU A 153 6.48 16.95 29.44
C GLU A 153 6.92 15.81 28.50
N GLU A 154 6.06 15.47 27.52
CA GLU A 154 6.33 14.43 26.52
C GLU A 154 7.61 14.72 25.72
N SER A 155 7.79 15.97 25.32
CA SER A 155 9.01 16.45 24.63
C SER A 155 10.28 16.21 25.46
N GLN A 156 10.19 16.41 26.79
CA GLN A 156 11.29 16.16 27.72
C GLN A 156 11.57 14.65 27.85
N ALA A 157 10.53 13.83 27.91
CA ALA A 157 10.69 12.39 27.93
C ALA A 157 11.35 11.86 26.65
N THR A 158 10.92 12.34 25.49
CA THR A 158 11.50 12.00 24.18
C THR A 158 12.97 12.47 24.08
N ALA A 159 13.27 13.65 24.57
CA ALA A 159 14.66 14.15 24.61
C ALA A 159 15.56 13.31 25.50
N LEU A 160 15.06 12.82 26.65
CA LEU A 160 15.79 11.89 27.51
C LEU A 160 16.05 10.56 26.80
N ILE A 161 15.05 9.97 26.15
CA ILE A 161 15.20 8.71 25.38
C ILE A 161 16.29 8.88 24.31
N SER A 162 16.25 9.96 23.54
CA SER A 162 17.23 10.26 22.49
C SER A 162 18.63 10.50 23.03
N HIS A 163 18.77 10.98 24.28
CA HIS A 163 20.05 11.24 24.92
C HIS A 163 20.78 9.93 25.33
N PHE A 164 20.04 8.90 25.76
CA PHE A 164 20.64 7.65 26.18
C PHE A 164 21.03 6.80 24.98
N LYS A 165 22.34 6.68 24.72
CA LYS A 165 22.86 5.83 23.62
C LYS A 165 22.36 4.38 23.71
N GLU A 166 22.19 3.87 24.91
CA GLU A 166 21.69 2.53 25.17
C GLU A 166 20.25 2.33 24.64
N LEU A 167 19.44 3.38 24.54
CA LEU A 167 18.11 3.32 23.94
C LEU A 167 18.13 3.64 22.44
N ARG A 168 18.98 4.57 22.03
CA ARG A 168 19.06 5.04 20.64
C ARG A 168 19.77 4.05 19.71
N ASP A 169 20.86 3.47 20.18
CA ASP A 169 21.81 2.69 19.36
C ASP A 169 21.60 1.18 19.54
N LEU A 170 20.36 0.74 19.86
CA LEU A 170 19.99 -0.66 20.00
C LEU A 170 20.21 -1.42 18.70
N LYS A 171 20.77 -2.62 18.82
CA LYS A 171 21.01 -3.52 17.70
C LYS A 171 20.10 -4.74 17.81
N PRO A 172 19.52 -5.20 16.68
CA PRO A 172 18.76 -6.43 16.66
C PRO A 172 19.58 -7.64 17.10
N VAL A 173 19.05 -8.44 18.01
CA VAL A 173 19.62 -9.71 18.47
C VAL A 173 18.78 -10.84 17.87
N PRO A 174 19.37 -11.75 17.08
CA PRO A 174 18.67 -12.88 16.50
C PRO A 174 18.09 -13.79 17.59
N THR A 175 16.92 -14.34 17.32
CA THR A 175 16.27 -15.36 18.15
C THR A 175 16.21 -16.69 17.40
N SER A 176 15.80 -17.78 18.06
CA SER A 176 15.47 -19.06 17.42
C SER A 176 14.11 -19.06 16.73
N MET A 177 13.32 -17.99 16.92
CA MET A 177 12.01 -17.85 16.31
C MET A 177 12.14 -17.46 14.84
N THR A 178 11.31 -18.07 14.01
CA THR A 178 11.30 -17.87 12.56
C THR A 178 9.89 -17.61 12.04
N LEU A 179 9.78 -16.99 10.88
CA LEU A 179 8.54 -17.01 10.11
C LEU A 179 8.48 -18.35 9.32
N ARG A 180 7.31 -19.00 9.34
CA ARG A 180 7.11 -20.25 8.58
C ARG A 180 7.34 -20.05 7.09
N SER A 181 8.14 -20.89 6.45
CA SER A 181 8.38 -20.89 4.99
C SER A 181 7.34 -21.71 4.22
N HIS A 182 6.59 -22.54 4.93
CA HIS A 182 5.51 -23.37 4.41
C HIS A 182 4.37 -23.41 5.41
N LEU A 183 3.12 -23.36 4.93
CA LEU A 183 1.96 -23.48 5.81
C LEU A 183 1.88 -24.90 6.41
N SER A 184 2.28 -25.90 5.63
CA SER A 184 2.32 -27.30 6.04
C SER A 184 3.21 -27.59 7.26
N ALA A 185 4.18 -26.73 7.58
CA ALA A 185 5.02 -26.89 8.76
C ALA A 185 4.20 -26.92 10.07
N GLY A 186 3.10 -26.20 10.14
CA GLY A 186 2.25 -26.14 11.33
C GLY A 186 1.44 -27.44 11.60
N TRP A 187 1.29 -28.32 10.60
CA TRP A 187 0.51 -29.54 10.80
C TRP A 187 1.14 -30.52 11.78
N PHE A 188 2.47 -30.60 11.77
CA PHE A 188 3.19 -31.53 12.64
C PHE A 188 2.96 -31.27 14.12
N SER A 189 2.95 -30.00 14.52
CA SER A 189 2.68 -29.62 15.92
C SER A 189 1.19 -29.59 16.26
N MET A 190 0.29 -29.39 15.26
CA MET A 190 -1.14 -29.30 15.48
C MET A 190 -1.84 -30.67 15.59
N LEU A 191 -1.47 -31.62 14.72
CA LEU A 191 -2.15 -32.92 14.65
C LEU A 191 -2.13 -33.71 15.97
N PRO A 192 -1.05 -33.74 16.78
CA PRO A 192 -1.08 -34.42 18.07
C PRO A 192 -2.14 -33.91 19.04
N GLU A 193 -2.42 -32.61 18.98
CA GLU A 193 -3.45 -32.00 19.84
C GLU A 193 -4.88 -32.32 19.33
N ILE A 194 -5.04 -32.46 18.02
CA ILE A 194 -6.30 -32.82 17.39
C ILE A 194 -6.67 -34.29 17.68
N PHE A 195 -5.72 -35.21 17.61
CA PHE A 195 -5.94 -36.62 17.96
C PHE A 195 -6.44 -36.87 19.39
N LYS A 196 -6.25 -35.93 20.30
CA LYS A 196 -6.82 -36.02 21.64
C LYS A 196 -8.33 -35.77 21.67
N ARG A 197 -8.92 -35.27 20.58
CA ARG A 197 -10.30 -34.79 20.54
C ARG A 197 -11.12 -35.38 19.40
N GLU A 198 -10.47 -35.71 18.28
CA GLU A 198 -11.11 -36.15 17.05
C GLU A 198 -10.76 -37.59 16.71
N SER A 199 -11.71 -38.28 16.11
CA SER A 199 -11.51 -39.66 15.59
C SER A 199 -11.28 -39.63 14.07
N LEU A 200 -10.59 -40.68 13.56
CA LEU A 200 -10.32 -40.79 12.13
C LEU A 200 -11.61 -41.14 11.33
N PRO A 201 -11.71 -40.70 10.07
CA PRO A 201 -10.74 -39.87 9.33
C PRO A 201 -10.84 -38.41 9.70
N ILE A 202 -9.71 -37.70 9.72
CA ILE A 202 -9.62 -36.26 10.00
C ILE A 202 -9.31 -35.52 8.70
N GLN A 203 -10.07 -34.47 8.41
CA GLN A 203 -9.93 -33.65 7.20
C GLN A 203 -9.84 -32.18 7.61
N LEU A 204 -8.66 -31.59 7.51
CA LEU A 204 -8.41 -30.22 7.96
C LEU A 204 -7.78 -29.39 6.85
N PHE A 205 -8.05 -28.08 6.87
CA PHE A 205 -7.32 -27.13 6.04
C PHE A 205 -7.02 -25.84 6.77
N SER A 206 -6.02 -25.14 6.26
CA SER A 206 -5.66 -23.79 6.70
C SER A 206 -5.34 -22.94 5.48
N VAL A 207 -5.73 -21.66 5.52
CA VAL A 207 -5.33 -20.65 4.54
C VAL A 207 -4.57 -19.55 5.26
N GLY A 208 -3.40 -19.21 4.76
CA GLY A 208 -2.58 -18.19 5.38
C GLY A 208 -1.30 -17.86 4.63
N PRO A 209 -0.59 -16.82 5.08
CA PRO A 209 0.67 -16.42 4.46
C PRO A 209 1.80 -17.40 4.82
N LYS A 210 2.74 -17.54 3.89
CA LYS A 210 4.07 -18.11 4.08
C LYS A 210 5.12 -17.09 3.71
N PHE A 211 6.33 -17.21 4.25
CA PHE A 211 7.38 -16.22 4.12
C PHE A 211 8.68 -16.90 3.67
N ARG A 212 9.27 -16.38 2.60
CA ARG A 212 10.53 -16.91 2.07
C ARG A 212 11.51 -15.78 1.82
N ARG A 213 12.72 -15.93 2.30
CA ARG A 213 13.81 -15.01 2.00
C ARG A 213 14.34 -15.30 0.60
N GLU A 214 13.63 -14.83 -0.40
CA GLU A 214 14.06 -14.93 -1.79
C GLU A 214 15.25 -13.99 -2.05
N GLN A 215 16.09 -14.32 -3.01
CA GLN A 215 17.26 -13.50 -3.33
C GLN A 215 16.87 -12.13 -3.89
N GLN A 216 15.73 -12.07 -4.59
CA GLN A 216 15.15 -10.85 -5.14
C GLN A 216 13.64 -10.98 -5.32
N LEU A 217 12.94 -9.85 -5.36
CA LEU A 217 11.56 -9.76 -5.81
C LEU A 217 11.54 -9.67 -7.34
N ASP A 218 10.86 -10.61 -7.97
CA ASP A 218 10.69 -10.63 -9.42
C ASP A 218 9.25 -11.01 -9.81
N PRO A 219 8.90 -11.07 -11.10
CA PRO A 219 7.55 -11.43 -11.54
C PRO A 219 7.04 -12.77 -11.04
N THR A 220 7.88 -13.64 -10.51
CA THR A 220 7.55 -15.00 -10.07
C THR A 220 7.78 -15.28 -8.58
N HIS A 221 8.45 -14.35 -7.87
CA HIS A 221 8.83 -14.49 -6.47
C HIS A 221 8.43 -13.30 -5.61
N LEU A 222 7.80 -13.59 -4.46
CA LEU A 222 7.48 -12.66 -3.39
C LEU A 222 8.09 -13.14 -2.07
N TYR A 223 8.41 -12.21 -1.16
CA TYR A 223 8.86 -12.56 0.20
C TYR A 223 7.74 -13.15 1.05
N ASP A 224 6.51 -12.74 0.80
CA ASP A 224 5.30 -13.26 1.41
C ASP A 224 4.31 -13.68 0.33
N SER A 225 3.63 -14.81 0.54
CA SER A 225 2.63 -15.32 -0.38
C SER A 225 1.59 -16.16 0.35
N TRP A 226 0.38 -16.21 -0.18
CA TRP A 226 -0.72 -16.94 0.42
C TRP A 226 -0.79 -18.38 -0.09
N THR A 227 -1.03 -19.28 0.82
CA THR A 227 -1.13 -20.72 0.52
C THR A 227 -2.36 -21.27 1.21
N ALA A 228 -3.07 -22.15 0.54
CA ALA A 228 -3.99 -23.08 1.18
C ALA A 228 -3.28 -24.42 1.34
N SER A 229 -3.31 -24.99 2.54
CA SER A 229 -2.76 -26.30 2.84
C SER A 229 -3.82 -27.13 3.54
N LEU A 230 -3.99 -28.37 3.10
CA LEU A 230 -4.91 -29.30 3.71
C LEU A 230 -4.20 -30.61 4.08
N VAL A 231 -4.78 -31.31 5.04
CA VAL A 231 -4.36 -32.66 5.42
C VAL A 231 -5.57 -33.58 5.52
N VAL A 232 -5.36 -34.82 5.11
CA VAL A 232 -6.28 -35.94 5.40
C VAL A 232 -5.49 -36.96 6.20
N VAL A 233 -6.01 -37.30 7.39
CA VAL A 233 -5.44 -38.34 8.24
C VAL A 233 -6.37 -39.53 8.25
N ALA A 234 -5.85 -40.68 7.90
CA ALA A 234 -6.62 -41.91 7.83
C ALA A 234 -5.74 -43.13 8.24
N GLU A 235 -6.39 -44.21 8.63
CA GLU A 235 -5.69 -45.47 8.85
C GLU A 235 -5.11 -46.01 7.54
N GLU A 236 -5.87 -45.90 6.46
CA GLU A 236 -5.47 -46.32 5.10
C GLU A 236 -5.91 -45.26 4.07
N MET A 237 -5.00 -44.87 3.20
CA MET A 237 -5.25 -44.02 2.04
C MET A 237 -4.23 -44.32 0.94
N SER A 238 -4.70 -44.50 -0.28
CA SER A 238 -3.84 -44.77 -1.43
C SER A 238 -3.37 -43.49 -2.12
N MET A 239 -2.28 -43.58 -2.92
CA MET A 239 -1.81 -42.46 -3.76
C MET A 239 -2.87 -42.02 -4.77
N GLU A 240 -3.67 -42.97 -5.29
CA GLU A 240 -4.74 -42.63 -6.24
C GLU A 240 -5.90 -41.91 -5.56
N ASP A 241 -6.18 -42.17 -4.29
CA ASP A 241 -7.14 -41.40 -3.52
C ASP A 241 -6.66 -39.94 -3.34
N GLY A 242 -5.38 -39.77 -3.01
CA GLY A 242 -4.77 -38.45 -2.92
C GLY A 242 -4.82 -37.68 -4.24
N LYS A 243 -4.44 -38.31 -5.34
CA LYS A 243 -4.50 -37.72 -6.67
C LYS A 243 -5.94 -37.34 -7.09
N ARG A 244 -6.89 -38.21 -6.79
CA ARG A 244 -8.31 -37.96 -7.04
C ARG A 244 -8.83 -36.79 -6.26
N LEU A 245 -8.48 -36.69 -4.96
CA LEU A 245 -8.84 -35.58 -4.10
C LEU A 245 -8.30 -34.24 -4.66
N VAL A 246 -7.03 -34.19 -5.06
CA VAL A 246 -6.43 -32.99 -5.67
C VAL A 246 -7.20 -32.56 -6.93
N ARG A 247 -7.52 -33.51 -7.83
CA ARG A 247 -8.31 -33.21 -9.04
C ARG A 247 -9.70 -32.70 -8.70
N GLN A 248 -10.36 -33.28 -7.71
CA GLN A 248 -11.71 -32.87 -7.28
C GLN A 248 -11.71 -31.44 -6.73
N ILE A 249 -10.74 -31.10 -5.88
CA ILE A 249 -10.60 -29.75 -5.33
C ILE A 249 -10.38 -28.72 -6.46
N LEU A 250 -9.42 -28.98 -7.33
CA LEU A 250 -9.10 -28.06 -8.43
C LEU A 250 -10.25 -27.98 -9.44
N GLY A 251 -10.94 -29.08 -9.72
CA GLY A 251 -12.14 -29.11 -10.58
C GLY A 251 -13.26 -28.23 -10.02
N ARG A 252 -13.55 -28.30 -8.71
CA ARG A 252 -14.54 -27.42 -8.05
C ARG A 252 -14.12 -25.95 -8.05
N LEU A 253 -12.83 -25.68 -8.04
CA LEU A 253 -12.29 -24.31 -8.19
C LEU A 253 -12.36 -23.83 -9.66
N GLY A 254 -12.68 -24.69 -10.62
CA GLY A 254 -12.82 -24.35 -12.04
C GLY A 254 -11.58 -24.68 -12.89
N PHE A 255 -10.67 -25.52 -12.40
CA PHE A 255 -9.50 -25.96 -13.14
C PHE A 255 -9.69 -27.37 -13.70
N GLU A 256 -10.01 -27.49 -14.98
CA GLU A 256 -10.28 -28.78 -15.64
C GLU A 256 -9.01 -29.50 -16.11
N ASN A 257 -7.98 -28.73 -16.53
CA ASN A 257 -6.75 -29.27 -17.09
C ASN A 257 -5.65 -29.36 -16.01
N VAL A 258 -5.71 -30.38 -15.17
CA VAL A 258 -4.76 -30.65 -14.09
C VAL A 258 -3.80 -31.75 -14.49
N LYS A 259 -2.49 -31.45 -14.50
CA LYS A 259 -1.41 -32.43 -14.67
C LYS A 259 -0.74 -32.69 -13.32
N LEU A 260 -0.54 -33.95 -12.98
CA LEU A 260 0.18 -34.41 -11.79
C LEU A 260 1.47 -35.08 -12.23
N ALA A 261 2.60 -34.63 -11.70
CA ALA A 261 3.91 -35.18 -12.04
C ALA A 261 4.64 -35.63 -10.75
N MET A 262 5.03 -36.90 -10.70
CA MET A 262 5.84 -37.40 -9.58
C MET A 262 7.17 -36.66 -9.53
N LYS A 263 7.57 -36.23 -8.34
CA LYS A 263 8.82 -35.50 -8.12
C LYS A 263 9.98 -36.48 -8.05
N GLU A 264 11.06 -36.19 -8.79
CA GLU A 264 12.26 -37.05 -8.80
C GLU A 264 13.00 -37.02 -7.45
N ALA A 265 13.15 -35.84 -6.88
CA ALA A 265 13.75 -35.62 -5.57
C ALA A 265 12.69 -35.22 -4.55
N THR A 266 12.31 -36.16 -3.70
CA THR A 266 11.28 -35.96 -2.65
C THR A 266 11.82 -35.13 -1.50
N SER A 267 11.09 -34.10 -1.06
CA SER A 267 11.38 -33.33 0.15
C SER A 267 11.34 -34.22 1.40
N LYS A 268 12.27 -34.08 2.33
CA LYS A 268 12.44 -35.05 3.44
C LYS A 268 11.25 -35.18 4.39
N TYR A 269 10.38 -34.21 4.43
CA TYR A 269 9.14 -34.33 5.21
C TYR A 269 8.05 -35.16 4.50
N TYR A 270 8.17 -35.43 3.20
CA TYR A 270 7.35 -36.41 2.50
C TYR A 270 8.01 -37.82 2.49
N ALA A 271 7.20 -38.83 2.40
CA ALA A 271 7.66 -40.19 2.20
C ALA A 271 8.27 -40.38 0.79
N PRO A 272 9.36 -41.11 0.66
CA PRO A 272 10.02 -41.29 -0.64
C PRO A 272 9.07 -41.79 -1.72
N ARG A 273 9.09 -41.16 -2.89
CA ARG A 273 8.25 -41.51 -4.05
C ARG A 273 6.74 -41.33 -3.84
N THR A 274 6.34 -40.43 -2.92
CA THR A 274 4.93 -40.08 -2.72
C THR A 274 4.62 -38.62 -3.04
N GLU A 275 5.67 -37.78 -3.19
CA GLU A 275 5.51 -36.37 -3.53
C GLU A 275 5.24 -36.20 -5.03
N PHE A 276 4.24 -35.42 -5.38
CA PHE A 276 3.96 -35.04 -6.75
C PHE A 276 3.62 -33.54 -6.85
N GLU A 277 4.08 -32.94 -7.93
CA GLU A 277 3.78 -31.57 -8.31
C GLU A 277 2.45 -31.49 -9.04
N VAL A 278 1.74 -30.40 -8.80
CA VAL A 278 0.40 -30.14 -9.35
C VAL A 278 0.49 -28.95 -10.29
N PHE A 279 0.16 -29.17 -11.55
CA PHE A 279 0.21 -28.17 -12.61
C PHE A 279 -1.19 -27.89 -13.16
N VAL A 280 -1.43 -26.62 -13.48
CA VAL A 280 -2.63 -26.15 -14.16
C VAL A 280 -2.24 -25.36 -15.41
N ARG A 281 -3.02 -25.47 -16.48
CA ARG A 281 -2.73 -24.79 -17.74
C ARG A 281 -3.06 -23.31 -17.66
N HIS A 282 -2.07 -22.46 -17.97
CA HIS A 282 -2.23 -21.00 -17.98
C HIS A 282 -3.06 -20.55 -19.20
N LEU A 283 -4.07 -19.70 -18.97
CA LEU A 283 -5.05 -19.30 -19.99
C LEU A 283 -4.42 -18.61 -21.23
N LYS A 284 -3.47 -17.70 -21.02
CA LYS A 284 -2.85 -16.93 -22.12
C LYS A 284 -1.61 -17.63 -22.69
N MET A 285 -0.74 -18.17 -21.82
CA MET A 285 0.52 -18.75 -22.26
C MET A 285 0.36 -20.15 -22.85
N GLY A 286 -0.72 -20.85 -22.49
CA GLY A 286 -0.97 -22.23 -22.90
C GLY A 286 -0.05 -23.26 -22.23
N GLU A 287 0.92 -22.83 -21.44
CA GLU A 287 1.86 -23.65 -20.69
C GLU A 287 1.28 -24.11 -19.35
N TYR A 288 1.86 -25.16 -18.80
CA TYR A 288 1.50 -25.66 -17.47
C TYR A 288 2.33 -24.93 -16.41
N VAL A 289 1.63 -24.35 -15.45
CA VAL A 289 2.23 -23.66 -14.29
C VAL A 289 2.04 -24.54 -13.06
N GLU A 290 3.11 -24.76 -12.32
CA GLU A 290 3.06 -25.42 -11.02
C GLU A 290 2.30 -24.54 -10.02
N VAL A 291 1.22 -25.10 -9.47
CA VAL A 291 0.36 -24.39 -8.52
C VAL A 291 0.44 -24.96 -7.11
N GLY A 292 1.10 -26.10 -6.94
CA GLY A 292 1.26 -26.72 -5.62
C GLY A 292 1.93 -28.07 -5.69
N ASP A 293 2.08 -28.67 -4.51
CA ASP A 293 2.60 -30.00 -4.33
C ASP A 293 1.78 -30.80 -3.31
N ALA A 294 1.78 -32.12 -3.44
CA ALA A 294 1.03 -33.02 -2.57
C ALA A 294 1.79 -34.32 -2.36
N GLY A 295 1.49 -34.99 -1.25
CA GLY A 295 2.10 -36.28 -0.94
C GLY A 295 1.78 -36.75 0.47
N PHE A 296 2.28 -37.92 0.82
CA PHE A 296 2.20 -38.42 2.19
C PHE A 296 3.38 -37.96 3.02
N TYR A 297 3.12 -37.47 4.23
CA TYR A 297 4.20 -37.17 5.15
C TYR A 297 5.01 -38.42 5.51
N SER A 298 6.31 -38.22 5.63
CA SER A 298 7.23 -39.30 6.01
C SER A 298 6.98 -39.76 7.44
N PRO A 299 6.95 -41.07 7.70
CA PRO A 299 6.90 -41.60 9.06
C PRO A 299 8.03 -41.09 9.97
N VAL A 300 9.16 -40.71 9.40
CA VAL A 300 10.32 -40.23 10.18
C VAL A 300 10.03 -38.94 10.92
N PRO A 301 9.63 -37.82 10.27
CA PRO A 301 9.17 -36.64 10.99
C PRO A 301 7.89 -36.89 11.79
N LEU A 302 6.90 -37.65 11.30
CA LEU A 302 5.69 -37.95 12.05
C LEU A 302 5.97 -38.62 13.40
N SER A 303 6.95 -39.53 13.46
CA SER A 303 7.34 -40.21 14.70
C SER A 303 7.83 -39.24 15.79
N LYS A 304 8.48 -38.13 15.41
CA LYS A 304 8.97 -37.13 16.37
C LYS A 304 7.83 -36.39 17.09
N TYR A 305 6.64 -36.42 16.49
CA TYR A 305 5.42 -35.79 17.03
C TYR A 305 4.43 -36.83 17.58
N GLY A 306 4.80 -38.12 17.58
CA GLY A 306 3.96 -39.20 18.06
C GLY A 306 2.70 -39.47 17.18
N ILE A 307 2.78 -39.20 15.89
CA ILE A 307 1.70 -39.38 14.92
C ILE A 307 1.84 -40.78 14.28
N PRO A 308 0.94 -41.76 14.59
CA PRO A 308 1.06 -43.12 14.12
C PRO A 308 0.30 -43.40 12.82
N TYR A 309 -0.39 -42.41 12.24
CA TYR A 309 -1.27 -42.57 11.10
C TYR A 309 -0.70 -42.00 9.82
N GLN A 310 -1.25 -42.42 8.68
CA GLN A 310 -0.93 -41.83 7.40
C GLN A 310 -1.51 -40.40 7.33
N VAL A 311 -0.69 -39.46 6.89
CA VAL A 311 -1.10 -38.07 6.68
C VAL A 311 -0.83 -37.69 5.23
N PHE A 312 -1.88 -37.54 4.45
CA PHE A 312 -1.82 -36.95 3.12
C PHE A 312 -1.89 -35.44 3.22
N ASN A 313 -1.03 -34.73 2.50
CA ASN A 313 -1.02 -33.26 2.45
C ASN A 313 -1.13 -32.78 1.00
N PHE A 314 -1.83 -31.68 0.80
CA PHE A 314 -1.81 -30.90 -0.43
C PHE A 314 -1.67 -29.41 -0.08
N GLY A 315 -0.64 -28.78 -0.66
CA GLY A 315 -0.39 -27.35 -0.56
C GLY A 315 -0.55 -26.67 -1.92
N MET A 316 -1.32 -25.57 -1.98
CA MET A 316 -1.51 -24.80 -3.20
C MET A 316 -1.18 -23.31 -3.00
N GLY A 317 -0.41 -22.73 -3.92
CA GLY A 317 -0.08 -21.30 -3.96
C GLY A 317 -1.21 -20.51 -4.61
N LEU A 318 -1.84 -19.62 -3.84
CA LEU A 318 -3.05 -18.93 -4.30
C LEU A 318 -2.75 -17.86 -5.35
N GLU A 319 -1.62 -17.20 -5.27
CA GLU A 319 -1.19 -16.24 -6.29
C GLU A 319 -0.92 -16.91 -7.64
N ARG A 320 -0.34 -18.12 -7.64
CA ARG A 320 -0.13 -18.87 -8.87
C ARG A 320 -1.44 -19.33 -9.49
N LEU A 321 -2.41 -19.77 -8.67
CA LEU A 321 -3.78 -20.03 -9.13
C LEU A 321 -4.43 -18.77 -9.71
N LEU A 322 -4.23 -17.62 -9.07
CA LEU A 322 -4.74 -16.34 -9.55
C LEU A 322 -4.09 -15.93 -10.88
N MET A 323 -2.77 -16.13 -11.05
CA MET A 323 -2.08 -15.90 -12.33
C MET A 323 -2.71 -16.71 -13.46
N VAL A 324 -2.96 -17.99 -13.21
CA VAL A 324 -3.58 -18.88 -14.20
C VAL A 324 -4.97 -18.40 -14.59
N THR A 325 -5.80 -17.96 -13.64
CA THR A 325 -7.17 -17.51 -13.91
C THR A 325 -7.25 -16.14 -14.57
N THR A 326 -6.35 -15.21 -14.21
CA THR A 326 -6.34 -13.86 -14.78
C THR A 326 -5.52 -13.74 -16.06
N GLY A 327 -4.64 -14.71 -16.30
CA GLY A 327 -3.66 -14.65 -17.37
C GLY A 327 -2.59 -13.57 -17.17
N GLU A 328 -2.40 -13.10 -15.94
CA GLU A 328 -1.32 -12.17 -15.59
C GLU A 328 0.01 -12.92 -15.46
N THR A 329 1.10 -12.29 -15.84
CA THR A 329 2.44 -12.89 -15.83
C THR A 329 3.35 -12.34 -14.75
N ASP A 330 2.94 -11.25 -14.09
CA ASP A 330 3.67 -10.63 -12.98
C ASP A 330 2.85 -10.76 -11.67
N ILE A 331 3.31 -11.64 -10.79
CA ILE A 331 2.68 -11.88 -9.48
C ILE A 331 2.63 -10.62 -8.61
N ARG A 332 3.61 -9.69 -8.76
CA ARG A 332 3.66 -8.43 -8.01
C ARG A 332 2.51 -7.52 -8.41
N ALA A 333 2.18 -7.48 -9.70
CA ALA A 333 1.06 -6.70 -10.22
C ALA A 333 -0.30 -7.25 -9.77
N LEU A 334 -0.39 -8.55 -9.50
CA LEU A 334 -1.59 -9.18 -8.93
C LEU A 334 -1.77 -8.85 -7.45
N VAL A 335 -0.71 -8.99 -6.66
CA VAL A 335 -0.77 -8.83 -5.20
C VAL A 335 -0.70 -7.36 -4.79
N TYR A 336 0.11 -6.57 -5.48
CA TYR A 336 0.32 -5.15 -5.18
C TYR A 336 0.04 -4.26 -6.39
N PRO A 337 -1.21 -4.22 -6.92
CA PRO A 337 -1.51 -3.54 -8.18
C PRO A 337 -1.16 -2.06 -8.16
N TYR A 338 -1.31 -1.37 -7.03
CA TYR A 338 -0.95 0.05 -6.93
C TYR A 338 0.55 0.35 -6.93
N LEU A 339 1.41 -0.66 -6.68
CA LEU A 339 2.86 -0.52 -6.69
C LEU A 339 3.48 -0.96 -8.01
N TYR A 340 2.92 -1.97 -8.66
CA TYR A 340 3.57 -2.63 -9.80
C TYR A 340 2.75 -2.60 -11.09
N LYS A 341 1.44 -2.40 -11.02
CA LYS A 341 0.65 -2.28 -12.25
C LYS A 341 0.78 -0.87 -12.84
N PRO A 342 1.09 -0.73 -14.12
CA PRO A 342 1.14 0.60 -14.75
C PRO A 342 -0.23 1.28 -14.65
N THR A 343 -0.21 2.56 -14.27
CA THR A 343 -1.42 3.37 -14.28
C THR A 343 -1.69 3.81 -15.70
N ILE A 344 -2.74 3.28 -16.31
CA ILE A 344 -3.22 3.69 -17.62
C ILE A 344 -4.42 4.61 -17.40
N LEU A 345 -4.32 5.84 -17.84
CA LEU A 345 -5.39 6.81 -17.79
C LEU A 345 -6.09 6.88 -19.15
N SER A 346 -7.41 6.78 -19.15
CA SER A 346 -8.22 7.06 -20.36
C SER A 346 -8.29 8.57 -20.63
N ASP A 347 -8.65 8.94 -21.85
CA ASP A 347 -8.86 10.34 -22.21
C ASP A 347 -9.90 11.03 -21.35
N ASP A 348 -10.99 10.32 -20.97
CA ASP A 348 -12.00 10.81 -20.01
C ASP A 348 -11.39 11.11 -18.64
N GLN A 349 -10.53 10.22 -18.16
CA GLN A 349 -9.86 10.41 -16.86
C GLN A 349 -8.92 11.61 -16.92
N LEU A 350 -8.13 11.73 -17.99
CA LEU A 350 -7.22 12.85 -18.22
C LEU A 350 -7.98 14.17 -18.31
N ALA A 351 -9.08 14.21 -19.08
CA ALA A 351 -9.93 15.38 -19.22
C ALA A 351 -10.53 15.80 -17.87
N GLY A 352 -11.02 14.84 -17.07
CA GLY A 352 -11.57 15.10 -15.74
C GLY A 352 -10.55 15.54 -14.70
N MET A 353 -9.25 15.27 -14.92
CA MET A 353 -8.15 15.67 -14.03
C MET A 353 -7.65 17.09 -14.30
N LEU A 354 -7.93 17.66 -15.46
CA LEU A 354 -7.48 19.00 -15.82
C LEU A 354 -8.10 20.05 -14.90
N LYS A 355 -7.28 20.90 -14.28
CA LYS A 355 -7.71 21.93 -13.34
C LYS A 355 -6.85 23.18 -13.48
N PHE A 356 -7.47 24.34 -13.17
CA PHE A 356 -6.71 25.57 -13.04
C PHE A 356 -5.73 25.48 -11.86
N VAL A 357 -4.46 25.71 -12.11
CA VAL A 357 -3.41 25.74 -11.06
C VAL A 357 -3.61 26.95 -10.14
N LYS A 358 -4.01 28.08 -10.73
CA LYS A 358 -4.32 29.32 -10.03
C LYS A 358 -5.72 29.80 -10.41
N GLY A 359 -6.48 30.20 -9.40
CA GLY A 359 -7.80 30.78 -9.58
C GLY A 359 -8.21 31.59 -8.36
N PRO A 360 -9.13 32.57 -8.51
CA PRO A 360 -9.56 33.42 -7.43
C PRO A 360 -10.28 32.62 -6.34
N LYS A 361 -10.10 33.05 -5.10
CA LYS A 361 -10.71 32.42 -3.92
C LYS A 361 -12.00 33.12 -3.48
N SER A 362 -12.12 34.44 -3.71
CA SER A 362 -13.28 35.23 -3.29
C SER A 362 -14.42 35.18 -4.34
N ASN A 363 -15.65 35.44 -3.91
CA ASN A 363 -16.78 35.55 -4.82
C ASN A 363 -16.60 36.76 -5.76
N VAL A 364 -16.02 37.85 -5.29
CA VAL A 364 -15.69 39.02 -6.14
C VAL A 364 -14.66 38.63 -7.21
N GLY A 365 -13.60 37.90 -6.83
CA GLY A 365 -12.62 37.38 -7.79
C GLY A 365 -13.26 36.47 -8.86
N LYS A 366 -14.20 35.60 -8.48
CA LYS A 366 -14.97 34.79 -9.44
C LYS A 366 -15.83 35.68 -10.36
N GLY A 367 -16.38 36.76 -9.82
CA GLY A 367 -17.10 37.78 -10.63
C GLY A 367 -16.18 38.48 -11.63
N ILE A 368 -14.90 38.74 -11.25
CA ILE A 368 -13.91 39.32 -12.16
C ILE A 368 -13.59 38.34 -13.31
N VAL A 369 -13.48 37.03 -13.06
CA VAL A 369 -13.31 36.04 -14.13
C VAL A 369 -14.43 36.15 -15.16
N GLN A 370 -15.66 36.15 -14.70
CA GLN A 370 -16.84 36.25 -15.60
C GLN A 370 -16.88 37.57 -16.34
N ALA A 371 -16.45 38.64 -15.72
CA ALA A 371 -16.38 39.96 -16.34
C ALA A 371 -15.30 40.01 -17.44
N ILE A 372 -14.12 39.46 -17.17
CA ILE A 372 -13.05 39.35 -18.18
C ILE A 372 -13.50 38.50 -19.36
N LEU A 373 -14.15 37.35 -19.13
CA LEU A 373 -14.66 36.48 -20.18
C LEU A 373 -15.71 37.17 -21.03
N ARG A 374 -16.68 37.88 -20.42
CA ARG A 374 -17.67 38.65 -21.17
C ARG A 374 -17.05 39.74 -22.04
N ALA A 375 -16.12 40.52 -21.50
CA ALA A 375 -15.44 41.55 -22.28
C ALA A 375 -14.64 40.95 -23.44
N ALA A 376 -13.95 39.83 -23.19
CA ALA A 376 -13.23 39.11 -24.23
C ALA A 376 -14.13 38.55 -25.34
N GLU A 377 -15.30 38.01 -25.00
CA GLU A 377 -16.27 37.47 -25.96
C GLU A 377 -16.97 38.57 -26.75
N GLN A 378 -17.29 39.71 -26.13
CA GLN A 378 -17.95 40.83 -26.77
C GLN A 378 -17.08 41.59 -27.75
N HIS A 379 -15.77 41.68 -27.46
CA HIS A 379 -14.84 42.52 -28.20
C HIS A 379 -13.69 41.71 -28.86
N ALA A 380 -13.86 40.39 -29.01
CA ALA A 380 -12.83 39.48 -29.49
C ALA A 380 -12.12 39.93 -30.77
N ASP A 381 -12.91 40.44 -31.73
CA ASP A 381 -12.45 40.78 -33.08
C ASP A 381 -12.10 42.27 -33.24
N GLU A 382 -12.14 43.05 -32.16
CA GLU A 382 -11.80 44.47 -32.22
C GLU A 382 -10.34 44.67 -32.59
N PRO A 383 -10.03 45.53 -33.58
CA PRO A 383 -8.67 45.79 -34.01
C PRO A 383 -7.83 46.43 -32.89
N SER A 384 -6.62 45.96 -32.76
CA SER A 384 -5.64 46.49 -31.81
C SER A 384 -4.84 47.68 -32.41
N PRO A 385 -4.33 48.59 -31.54
CA PRO A 385 -4.38 48.58 -30.09
C PRO A 385 -5.79 48.98 -29.56
N CYS A 386 -6.27 48.23 -28.54
CA CYS A 386 -7.59 48.48 -27.98
C CYS A 386 -7.63 48.13 -26.47
N GLU A 387 -8.62 48.73 -25.78
CA GLU A 387 -8.79 48.56 -24.33
C GLU A 387 -10.28 48.58 -23.98
N PHE A 388 -10.73 47.60 -23.21
CA PHE A 388 -12.13 47.49 -22.77
C PHE A 388 -12.22 47.32 -21.25
N GLU A 389 -13.09 48.06 -20.59
CA GLU A 389 -13.36 47.92 -19.18
C GLU A 389 -14.15 46.64 -18.92
N ALA A 390 -13.62 45.75 -18.10
CA ALA A 390 -14.30 44.53 -17.71
C ALA A 390 -15.00 44.64 -16.35
N PHE A 391 -14.36 45.28 -15.36
CA PHE A 391 -14.88 45.36 -14.01
C PHE A 391 -14.44 46.64 -13.31
N ASP A 392 -15.39 47.32 -12.61
CA ASP A 392 -15.14 48.39 -11.67
C ASP A 392 -15.87 48.08 -10.36
N GLY A 393 -15.18 47.90 -9.26
CA GLY A 393 -15.80 47.50 -8.00
C GLY A 393 -14.81 47.45 -6.81
N ARG A 394 -15.26 46.90 -5.70
CA ARG A 394 -14.41 46.77 -4.49
C ARG A 394 -13.91 45.33 -4.30
N LEU A 395 -12.61 45.18 -4.09
CA LEU A 395 -11.95 43.91 -3.76
C LEU A 395 -11.01 44.11 -2.56
N SER A 396 -11.17 43.33 -1.51
CA SER A 396 -10.40 43.48 -0.26
C SER A 396 -10.45 44.92 0.29
N GLY A 397 -11.60 45.57 0.28
CA GLY A 397 -11.84 46.94 0.76
C GLY A 397 -11.32 48.06 -0.14
N ARG A 398 -10.84 47.77 -1.36
CA ARG A 398 -10.28 48.74 -2.31
C ARG A 398 -11.08 48.79 -3.60
N ARG A 399 -11.13 49.95 -4.21
CA ARG A 399 -11.64 50.09 -5.59
C ARG A 399 -10.64 49.47 -6.56
N VAL A 400 -11.07 48.54 -7.37
CA VAL A 400 -10.29 47.86 -8.39
C VAL A 400 -10.99 48.03 -9.73
N LYS A 401 -10.23 48.49 -10.71
CA LYS A 401 -10.66 48.63 -12.10
C LYS A 401 -9.89 47.62 -12.95
N VAL A 402 -10.60 46.74 -13.63
CA VAL A 402 -10.01 45.71 -14.50
C VAL A 402 -10.34 46.03 -15.94
N LYS A 403 -9.31 45.96 -16.78
CA LYS A 403 -9.42 46.19 -18.22
C LYS A 403 -8.81 45.01 -18.97
N VAL A 404 -9.38 44.64 -20.09
CA VAL A 404 -8.81 43.74 -21.09
C VAL A 404 -8.15 44.61 -22.16
N VAL A 405 -6.88 44.39 -22.41
CA VAL A 405 -6.07 45.30 -23.22
C VAL A 405 -5.24 44.51 -24.21
N GLU A 406 -5.16 44.92 -25.46
CA GLU A 406 -4.20 44.46 -26.44
C GLU A 406 -3.45 45.67 -26.98
N PRO A 407 -2.19 45.85 -26.56
CA PRO A 407 -1.35 47.01 -26.95
C PRO A 407 -0.63 46.84 -28.27
N GLU A 408 -0.51 45.63 -28.80
CA GLU A 408 0.20 45.39 -30.05
C GLU A 408 -0.59 45.89 -31.27
N HIS A 409 0.09 46.34 -32.31
CA HIS A 409 -0.53 46.80 -33.52
C HIS A 409 -0.79 45.63 -34.50
N ARG A 410 -1.85 45.72 -35.30
CA ARG A 410 -2.21 44.77 -36.38
C ARG A 410 -2.63 43.39 -35.90
N THR A 411 -3.17 43.32 -34.70
CA THR A 411 -3.77 42.10 -34.16
C THR A 411 -5.25 42.37 -33.78
N LYS A 412 -5.88 41.48 -33.06
CA LYS A 412 -7.20 41.64 -32.46
C LYS A 412 -7.08 41.51 -30.97
N LEU A 413 -8.11 41.97 -30.24
CA LEU A 413 -8.14 41.85 -28.76
C LEU A 413 -7.85 40.41 -28.28
N ILE A 414 -8.47 39.45 -28.96
CA ILE A 414 -8.24 38.01 -28.63
C ILE A 414 -7.55 37.31 -29.81
N GLY A 415 -6.41 36.75 -29.54
CA GLY A 415 -5.66 35.94 -30.51
C GLY A 415 -6.43 34.67 -30.92
N PRO A 416 -6.04 34.03 -32.03
CA PRO A 416 -6.83 32.95 -32.68
C PRO A 416 -7.03 31.72 -31.84
N ALA A 417 -6.17 31.47 -30.84
CA ALA A 417 -6.28 30.33 -29.96
C ALA A 417 -7.08 30.61 -28.67
N GLY A 418 -7.45 31.87 -28.38
CA GLY A 418 -8.03 32.25 -27.11
C GLY A 418 -9.29 31.46 -26.71
N PHE A 419 -10.16 31.18 -27.66
CA PHE A 419 -11.39 30.43 -27.45
C PHE A 419 -11.29 28.92 -27.78
N ASN A 420 -10.10 28.41 -28.11
CA ASN A 420 -9.94 26.99 -28.33
C ASN A 420 -10.27 26.23 -27.03
N THR A 421 -11.13 25.23 -27.17
CA THR A 421 -11.44 24.30 -26.09
C THR A 421 -10.37 23.21 -26.07
N ILE A 422 -9.90 22.86 -24.87
CA ILE A 422 -8.93 21.77 -24.68
C ILE A 422 -9.68 20.44 -24.76
N TYR A 423 -9.26 19.59 -25.68
CA TYR A 423 -9.69 18.19 -25.80
C TYR A 423 -8.54 17.25 -25.41
N VAL A 424 -8.87 16.05 -24.99
CA VAL A 424 -7.93 14.96 -24.82
C VAL A 424 -8.21 13.92 -25.89
N HIS A 425 -7.20 13.54 -26.65
CA HIS A 425 -7.28 12.52 -27.69
C HIS A 425 -5.98 11.75 -27.76
N ASP A 426 -6.07 10.43 -27.64
CA ASP A 426 -4.91 9.51 -27.56
C ASP A 426 -3.85 9.98 -26.54
N GLY A 427 -4.30 10.40 -25.35
CA GLY A 427 -3.44 10.87 -24.26
C GLY A 427 -2.84 12.28 -24.46
N ASN A 428 -3.16 12.97 -25.55
CA ASN A 428 -2.64 14.30 -25.86
C ASN A 428 -3.69 15.39 -25.57
N PHE A 429 -3.23 16.56 -25.11
CA PHE A 429 -4.07 17.73 -24.91
C PHE A 429 -4.03 18.62 -26.16
N ILE A 430 -5.16 18.84 -26.80
CA ILE A 430 -5.27 19.51 -28.08
C ILE A 430 -6.24 20.69 -27.97
N GLY A 431 -5.79 21.88 -28.37
CA GLY A 431 -6.65 23.07 -28.44
C GLY A 431 -7.47 23.08 -29.73
N VAL A 432 -8.78 22.88 -29.63
CA VAL A 432 -9.69 22.81 -30.78
C VAL A 432 -10.46 24.13 -30.92
N PRO A 433 -10.34 24.82 -32.05
CA PRO A 433 -11.07 26.06 -32.30
C PRO A 433 -12.59 25.80 -32.39
N PRO A 434 -13.43 26.74 -31.91
CA PRO A 434 -14.89 26.59 -31.92
C PRO A 434 -15.48 26.60 -33.35
N LYS A 435 -14.80 27.22 -34.30
CA LYS A 435 -15.17 27.31 -35.74
C LYS A 435 -13.94 27.35 -36.60
N GLY A 436 -14.08 26.99 -37.86
CA GLY A 436 -12.99 26.95 -38.83
C GLY A 436 -12.19 25.65 -38.77
N TRP A 437 -11.30 25.50 -39.75
CA TRP A 437 -10.46 24.31 -39.89
C TRP A 437 -11.27 23.03 -40.20
N GLU A 438 -12.43 23.15 -40.86
CA GLU A 438 -13.31 22.03 -41.21
C GLU A 438 -12.64 21.05 -42.20
N GLU A 439 -11.63 21.50 -42.94
CA GLU A 439 -10.85 20.66 -43.86
C GLU A 439 -9.72 19.89 -43.16
N ASP A 440 -9.41 20.25 -41.89
CA ASP A 440 -8.34 19.57 -41.14
C ASP A 440 -8.85 18.23 -40.61
N LYS A 441 -8.34 17.15 -41.21
CA LYS A 441 -8.73 15.77 -40.84
C LYS A 441 -8.42 15.43 -39.41
N PHE A 442 -7.30 15.90 -38.85
CA PHE A 442 -6.90 15.62 -37.50
C PHE A 442 -7.83 16.32 -36.50
N LEU A 443 -8.10 17.61 -36.70
CA LEU A 443 -9.03 18.34 -35.82
C LEU A 443 -10.44 17.79 -35.89
N ASN A 444 -10.88 17.31 -37.04
CA ASN A 444 -12.18 16.64 -37.17
C ASN A 444 -12.22 15.33 -36.39
N THR A 445 -11.16 14.52 -36.46
CA THR A 445 -11.02 13.32 -35.63
C THR A 445 -11.08 13.66 -34.14
N VAL A 446 -10.38 14.72 -33.71
CA VAL A 446 -10.40 15.17 -32.30
C VAL A 446 -11.78 15.66 -31.88
N ARG A 447 -12.53 16.36 -32.76
CA ARG A 447 -13.92 16.79 -32.49
C ARG A 447 -14.87 15.62 -32.32
N GLU A 448 -14.68 14.56 -33.12
CA GLU A 448 -15.56 13.40 -33.14
C GLU A 448 -15.24 12.40 -32.01
N TRP A 449 -13.97 12.11 -31.76
CA TRP A 449 -13.53 11.07 -30.87
C TRP A 449 -12.81 11.55 -29.60
N GLY A 450 -12.35 12.80 -29.58
CA GLY A 450 -11.68 13.37 -28.41
C GLY A 450 -12.66 13.73 -27.30
N VAL A 451 -12.15 13.73 -26.08
CA VAL A 451 -12.92 14.11 -24.88
C VAL A 451 -12.72 15.59 -24.58
N SER A 452 -13.81 16.36 -24.62
CA SER A 452 -13.75 17.78 -24.25
C SER A 452 -13.58 17.96 -22.76
N THR A 453 -12.62 18.80 -22.36
CA THR A 453 -12.45 19.19 -20.94
C THR A 453 -13.44 20.27 -20.50
N GLY A 454 -14.15 20.91 -21.44
CA GLY A 454 -14.98 22.09 -21.20
C GLY A 454 -14.18 23.35 -20.85
N ILE A 455 -12.84 23.31 -20.91
CA ILE A 455 -11.96 24.43 -20.55
C ILE A 455 -11.37 25.03 -21.81
N ARG A 456 -11.55 26.35 -22.01
CA ARG A 456 -10.89 27.13 -23.07
C ARG A 456 -9.59 27.78 -22.54
N TYR A 457 -8.67 28.12 -23.41
CA TYR A 457 -7.48 28.89 -23.02
C TYR A 457 -7.85 30.20 -22.33
N MET A 458 -8.87 30.91 -22.83
CA MET A 458 -9.33 32.16 -22.23
C MET A 458 -9.89 31.96 -20.81
N ASP A 459 -10.51 30.83 -20.51
CA ASP A 459 -11.00 30.52 -19.16
C ASP A 459 -9.82 30.39 -18.18
N ALA A 460 -8.73 29.75 -18.60
CA ALA A 460 -7.50 29.61 -17.80
C ALA A 460 -6.81 30.95 -17.60
N PHE A 461 -6.74 31.77 -18.65
CA PHE A 461 -6.19 33.13 -18.60
C PHE A 461 -6.98 34.01 -17.64
N ALA A 462 -8.30 34.05 -17.76
CA ALA A 462 -9.17 34.85 -16.90
C ALA A 462 -9.07 34.43 -15.42
N ALA A 463 -8.97 33.10 -15.15
CA ALA A 463 -8.80 32.57 -13.81
C ALA A 463 -7.45 33.01 -13.20
N GLN A 464 -6.36 32.91 -13.95
CA GLN A 464 -5.04 33.36 -13.54
C GLN A 464 -5.00 34.87 -13.30
N ALA A 465 -5.55 35.67 -14.24
CA ALA A 465 -5.59 37.12 -14.13
C ALA A 465 -6.36 37.55 -12.87
N ALA A 466 -7.54 36.98 -12.62
CA ALA A 466 -8.31 37.27 -11.42
C ALA A 466 -7.58 36.87 -10.12
N TYR A 467 -6.85 35.76 -10.13
CA TYR A 467 -5.99 35.36 -9.00
C TYR A 467 -4.91 36.41 -8.73
N GLU A 468 -4.17 36.84 -9.76
CA GLU A 468 -3.11 37.86 -9.60
C GLU A 468 -3.68 39.20 -9.14
N ILE A 469 -4.86 39.61 -9.61
CA ILE A 469 -5.57 40.80 -9.16
C ILE A 469 -5.94 40.68 -7.67
N GLU A 470 -6.44 39.52 -7.22
CA GLU A 470 -6.71 39.28 -5.80
C GLU A 470 -5.45 39.39 -4.93
N GLN A 471 -4.34 38.81 -5.38
CA GLN A 471 -3.07 38.90 -4.65
C GLN A 471 -2.56 40.34 -4.60
N ALA A 472 -2.65 41.06 -5.72
CA ALA A 472 -2.23 42.47 -5.78
C ALA A 472 -3.08 43.37 -4.85
N ALA A 473 -4.40 43.14 -4.82
CA ALA A 473 -5.28 43.90 -3.90
C ALA A 473 -4.97 43.63 -2.44
N LYS A 474 -4.64 42.39 -2.05
CA LYS A 474 -4.19 42.02 -0.70
C LYS A 474 -2.86 42.66 -0.35
N HIS A 475 -1.89 42.61 -1.27
CA HIS A 475 -0.53 43.14 -1.05
C HIS A 475 -0.38 44.64 -1.37
N ARG A 476 -1.49 45.35 -1.59
CA ARG A 476 -1.51 46.81 -1.81
C ARG A 476 -0.74 47.28 -3.04
N LYS A 477 -0.58 46.46 -4.06
CA LYS A 477 0.04 46.88 -5.32
C LYS A 477 -0.90 47.83 -6.10
N ARG A 478 -0.29 48.84 -6.77
CA ARG A 478 -1.07 49.87 -7.51
C ARG A 478 -1.50 49.40 -8.90
N LYS A 479 -0.75 48.55 -9.55
CA LYS A 479 -0.99 48.03 -10.91
C LYS A 479 -0.50 46.59 -11.05
N VAL A 480 -1.22 45.78 -11.80
CA VAL A 480 -0.80 44.44 -12.25
C VAL A 480 -1.10 44.36 -13.74
N MET A 481 -0.13 43.90 -14.53
CA MET A 481 -0.26 43.61 -15.94
C MET A 481 0.18 42.18 -16.15
#